data_30ccd96aaec8e9253fccbbd4474a0db4
#
_entry.id   30ccd96aaec8e9253fccbbd4474a0db4
#
_cell.length_a   1.000
_cell.length_b   1.000
_cell.length_c   1.000
_cell.angle_alpha   90.00
_cell.angle_beta   90.00
_cell.angle_gamma   90.00
#
_symmetry.space_group_name_H-M   'P 1'
#
loop_
_entity.id
_entity.type
_entity.pdbx_description
1 polymer ?
#
loop_
_entity_poly.entity_id
_entity_poly.type
_entity_poly.pdbx_seq_one_letter_code
_entity_poly.pdbx_strand_id
1 'polypeptide(L)'
;MKKYERKLSLAASIVASSLAIAAPAFAEGEVVFASWGGSFQDALRSAMLEPAASALGVTVREDTTNGIQDVRAQISAGAVAWDVTEQDLPTCETLSREGSLEPIDYSIVDTTGIPEELIHENYIGFINFTKVIAYRKDVFGDNGPSNWAEFWDLENFPGNRGMHGKVNYNLEAALMADGVPMSEVYDTLATEEGIERAWSKLGEIAPEVTVWYRGGSQSAQLL
;
A
#
# COMPACT_ATOMS: atom_id res chain seq x y z
N MET A 1 13.27 -86.04 -47.92
CA MET A 1 12.24 -85.37 -47.17
C MET A 1 12.88 -84.80 -45.90
N LYS A 2 13.19 -83.49 -45.83
CA LYS A 2 13.88 -82.83 -44.70
C LYS A 2 12.84 -82.19 -43.81
N LYS A 3 12.82 -82.56 -42.52
CA LYS A 3 12.02 -81.91 -41.46
C LYS A 3 12.73 -80.65 -41.04
N TYR A 4 12.01 -79.56 -41.06
CA TYR A 4 12.47 -78.30 -40.46
C TYR A 4 11.93 -78.18 -39.01
N GLU A 5 12.81 -78.18 -38.05
CA GLU A 5 12.47 -77.87 -36.67
C GLU A 5 12.59 -76.36 -36.48
N ARG A 6 11.46 -75.78 -36.11
CA ARG A 6 11.41 -74.36 -35.68
C ARG A 6 11.72 -74.31 -34.19
N LYS A 7 12.83 -73.71 -33.86
CA LYS A 7 13.12 -73.29 -32.47
C LYS A 7 12.37 -72.01 -32.17
N LEU A 8 11.41 -72.05 -31.21
CA LEU A 8 10.79 -70.86 -30.64
C LEU A 8 11.77 -70.28 -29.60
N SER A 9 12.28 -69.06 -29.86
CA SER A 9 13.00 -68.26 -28.90
C SER A 9 11.98 -67.45 -28.11
N LEU A 10 11.83 -67.72 -26.82
CA LEU A 10 11.02 -66.95 -25.91
C LEU A 10 11.88 -65.75 -25.46
N ALA A 11 11.65 -64.57 -25.99
CA ALA A 11 12.22 -63.34 -25.49
C ALA A 11 11.34 -62.80 -24.34
N ALA A 12 11.81 -62.92 -23.12
CA ALA A 12 11.17 -62.31 -21.96
C ALA A 12 11.54 -60.83 -21.91
N SER A 13 10.58 -59.95 -22.27
CA SER A 13 10.70 -58.52 -22.11
C SER A 13 10.38 -58.15 -20.68
N ILE A 14 11.40 -57.74 -19.92
CA ILE A 14 11.23 -57.12 -18.60
C ILE A 14 10.83 -55.67 -18.82
N VAL A 15 9.56 -55.35 -18.60
CA VAL A 15 9.05 -53.97 -18.54
C VAL A 15 9.39 -53.46 -17.16
N ALA A 16 10.47 -52.68 -17.04
CA ALA A 16 10.77 -51.91 -15.85
C ALA A 16 9.82 -50.72 -15.78
N SER A 17 8.74 -50.85 -15.01
CA SER A 17 7.84 -49.73 -14.68
C SER A 17 8.58 -48.80 -13.73
N SER A 18 9.18 -47.73 -14.26
CA SER A 18 9.67 -46.61 -13.44
C SER A 18 8.43 -45.89 -12.83
N LEU A 19 8.19 -46.12 -11.53
CA LEU A 19 7.33 -45.22 -10.76
C LEU A 19 8.05 -43.88 -10.72
N ALA A 20 7.64 -42.95 -11.57
CA ALA A 20 7.94 -41.54 -11.39
C ALA A 20 7.13 -41.11 -10.16
N ILE A 21 7.83 -40.89 -9.03
CA ILE A 21 7.29 -40.16 -7.90
C ILE A 21 7.09 -38.72 -8.43
N ALA A 22 5.86 -38.39 -8.81
CA ALA A 22 5.49 -37.02 -9.09
C ALA A 22 5.67 -36.24 -7.78
N ALA A 23 6.71 -35.42 -7.69
CA ALA A 23 6.78 -34.38 -6.69
C ALA A 23 5.48 -33.54 -6.85
N PRO A 24 4.86 -33.10 -5.75
CA PRO A 24 3.73 -32.21 -5.86
C PRO A 24 4.19 -31.01 -6.69
N ALA A 25 3.61 -30.83 -7.87
CA ALA A 25 3.70 -29.59 -8.61
C ALA A 25 2.92 -28.59 -7.77
N PHE A 26 3.64 -27.78 -7.00
CA PHE A 26 3.05 -26.55 -6.50
C PHE A 26 2.64 -25.78 -7.75
N ALA A 27 1.35 -25.51 -7.89
CA ALA A 27 0.88 -24.62 -8.93
C ALA A 27 1.56 -23.28 -8.65
N GLU A 28 2.47 -22.85 -9.53
CA GLU A 28 3.03 -21.51 -9.51
C GLU A 28 1.88 -20.54 -9.73
N GLY A 29 1.24 -20.09 -8.63
CA GLY A 29 0.27 -19.01 -8.65
C GLY A 29 1.03 -17.68 -8.79
N GLU A 30 0.51 -16.78 -9.60
CA GLU A 30 0.95 -15.39 -9.61
C GLU A 30 0.01 -14.58 -8.71
N VAL A 31 0.57 -13.72 -7.85
CA VAL A 31 -0.16 -12.75 -7.04
C VAL A 31 0.30 -11.36 -7.44
N VAL A 32 -0.61 -10.50 -7.81
CA VAL A 32 -0.34 -9.10 -8.15
C VAL A 32 -0.58 -8.23 -6.93
N PHE A 33 0.50 -7.66 -6.41
CA PHE A 33 0.47 -6.76 -5.26
C PHE A 33 0.73 -5.31 -5.69
N ALA A 34 -0.22 -4.42 -5.44
CA ALA A 34 -0.10 -3.00 -5.77
C ALA A 34 0.13 -2.15 -4.51
N SER A 35 1.21 -1.34 -4.52
CA SER A 35 1.60 -0.43 -3.44
C SER A 35 1.95 0.96 -3.97
N TRP A 36 2.52 1.81 -3.11
CA TRP A 36 2.77 3.23 -3.41
C TRP A 36 4.05 3.50 -4.21
N GLY A 37 4.83 2.47 -4.53
CA GLY A 37 6.10 2.62 -5.26
C GLY A 37 7.25 3.21 -4.43
N GLY A 38 8.36 3.47 -5.12
CA GLY A 38 9.56 4.08 -4.52
C GLY A 38 10.23 3.25 -3.45
N SER A 39 11.04 3.90 -2.61
CA SER A 39 11.81 3.24 -1.54
C SER A 39 10.94 2.49 -0.51
N PHE A 40 9.69 2.90 -0.34
CA PHE A 40 8.76 2.19 0.52
C PHE A 40 8.42 0.80 -0.06
N GLN A 41 8.09 0.72 -1.33
CA GLN A 41 7.82 -0.56 -2.00
C GLN A 41 9.07 -1.43 -2.08
N ASP A 42 10.27 -0.85 -2.25
CA ASP A 42 11.54 -1.59 -2.19
C ASP A 42 11.75 -2.23 -0.80
N ALA A 43 11.38 -1.52 0.27
CA ALA A 43 11.42 -2.06 1.62
C ALA A 43 10.39 -3.19 1.83
N LEU A 44 9.15 -3.01 1.33
CA LEU A 44 8.13 -4.07 1.36
C LEU A 44 8.56 -5.30 0.58
N ARG A 45 9.16 -5.13 -0.58
CA ARG A 45 9.67 -6.24 -1.41
C ARG A 45 10.62 -7.09 -0.61
N SER A 46 11.65 -6.49 -0.03
CA SER A 46 12.69 -7.24 0.69
C SER A 46 12.23 -7.79 2.04
N ALA A 47 11.37 -7.06 2.76
CA ALA A 47 10.97 -7.45 4.11
C ALA A 47 9.74 -8.37 4.15
N MET A 48 8.86 -8.33 3.14
CA MET A 48 7.59 -9.02 3.16
C MET A 48 7.33 -9.84 1.89
N LEU A 49 7.40 -9.24 0.70
CA LEU A 49 6.92 -9.90 -0.52
C LEU A 49 7.82 -11.06 -0.95
N GLU A 50 9.14 -10.89 -0.97
CA GLU A 50 10.08 -11.96 -1.32
C GLU A 50 10.05 -13.11 -0.30
N PRO A 51 10.08 -12.89 1.03
CA PRO A 51 9.90 -13.95 2.00
C PRO A 51 8.55 -14.69 1.87
N ALA A 52 7.45 -13.96 1.66
CA ALA A 52 6.13 -14.56 1.48
C ALA A 52 6.05 -15.39 0.18
N ALA A 53 6.54 -14.85 -0.93
CA ALA A 53 6.62 -15.57 -2.21
C ALA A 53 7.37 -16.89 -2.07
N SER A 54 8.53 -16.85 -1.40
CA SER A 54 9.34 -18.05 -1.15
C SER A 54 8.62 -19.05 -0.25
N ALA A 55 7.95 -18.59 0.81
CA ALA A 55 7.27 -19.47 1.76
C ALA A 55 6.02 -20.13 1.17
N LEU A 56 5.31 -19.41 0.30
CA LEU A 56 4.05 -19.86 -0.32
C LEU A 56 4.26 -20.55 -1.67
N GLY A 57 5.46 -20.49 -2.26
CA GLY A 57 5.74 -21.05 -3.58
C GLY A 57 4.99 -20.35 -4.71
N VAL A 58 4.79 -19.03 -4.59
CA VAL A 58 4.08 -18.20 -5.58
C VAL A 58 5.03 -17.15 -6.17
N THR A 59 4.69 -16.63 -7.34
CA THR A 59 5.35 -15.46 -7.92
C THR A 59 4.56 -14.22 -7.50
N VAL A 60 5.24 -13.23 -6.91
CA VAL A 60 4.63 -11.92 -6.65
C VAL A 60 5.02 -10.95 -7.75
N ARG A 61 4.03 -10.47 -8.49
CA ARG A 61 4.18 -9.36 -9.44
C ARG A 61 3.76 -8.07 -8.76
N GLU A 62 4.61 -7.08 -8.84
CA GLU A 62 4.38 -5.79 -8.22
C GLU A 62 3.80 -4.79 -9.21
N ASP A 63 2.89 -3.96 -8.73
CA ASP A 63 2.34 -2.81 -9.43
C ASP A 63 2.27 -1.61 -8.49
N THR A 64 1.90 -0.44 -9.01
CA THR A 64 1.77 0.78 -8.21
C THR A 64 0.36 1.35 -8.28
N THR A 65 -0.09 1.93 -7.16
CA THR A 65 -1.38 2.60 -7.05
C THR A 65 -1.21 4.09 -6.74
N ASN A 66 -2.13 4.91 -7.23
CA ASN A 66 -2.30 6.31 -6.83
C ASN A 66 -3.49 6.49 -5.87
N GLY A 67 -4.09 5.39 -5.43
CA GLY A 67 -5.18 5.36 -4.45
C GLY A 67 -6.51 4.89 -5.04
N ILE A 68 -7.60 5.28 -4.38
CA ILE A 68 -8.97 4.79 -4.62
C ILE A 68 -9.42 4.81 -6.08
N GLN A 69 -8.95 5.79 -6.87
CA GLN A 69 -9.39 5.94 -8.25
C GLN A 69 -8.90 4.81 -9.15
N ASP A 70 -7.71 4.28 -8.89
CA ASP A 70 -7.18 3.16 -9.67
C ASP A 70 -7.97 1.87 -9.40
N VAL A 71 -8.36 1.63 -8.13
CA VAL A 71 -9.23 0.51 -7.75
C VAL A 71 -10.60 0.62 -8.42
N ARG A 72 -11.24 1.80 -8.29
CA ARG A 72 -12.55 2.06 -8.91
C ARG A 72 -12.52 1.94 -10.44
N ALA A 73 -11.43 2.36 -11.08
CA ALA A 73 -11.27 2.25 -12.53
C ALA A 73 -11.27 0.78 -12.98
N GLN A 74 -10.53 -0.08 -12.29
CA GLN A 74 -10.47 -1.52 -12.60
C GLN A 74 -11.83 -2.20 -12.41
N ILE A 75 -12.52 -1.91 -11.29
CA ILE A 75 -13.84 -2.46 -10.99
C ILE A 75 -14.86 -2.00 -12.05
N SER A 76 -14.86 -0.71 -12.37
CA SER A 76 -15.79 -0.15 -13.37
C SER A 76 -15.56 -0.71 -14.76
N ALA A 77 -14.32 -1.06 -15.10
CA ALA A 77 -13.97 -1.69 -16.35
C ALA A 77 -14.28 -3.21 -16.38
N GLY A 78 -14.60 -3.83 -15.24
CA GLY A 78 -14.74 -5.28 -15.10
C GLY A 78 -13.43 -6.03 -15.38
N ALA A 79 -12.29 -5.38 -15.15
CA ALA A 79 -10.97 -5.89 -15.47
C ALA A 79 -10.01 -5.62 -14.28
N VAL A 80 -10.24 -6.37 -13.18
CA VAL A 80 -9.42 -6.30 -11.98
C VAL A 80 -8.10 -7.04 -12.26
N ALA A 81 -7.00 -6.33 -12.13
CA ALA A 81 -5.65 -6.84 -12.38
C ALA A 81 -4.85 -7.06 -11.09
N TRP A 82 -5.30 -6.56 -9.96
CA TRP A 82 -4.65 -6.68 -8.67
C TRP A 82 -5.37 -7.68 -7.78
N ASP A 83 -4.62 -8.57 -7.17
CA ASP A 83 -5.14 -9.51 -6.16
C ASP A 83 -5.13 -8.86 -4.78
N VAL A 84 -4.08 -8.07 -4.49
CA VAL A 84 -3.94 -7.34 -3.22
C VAL A 84 -3.48 -5.92 -3.52
N THR A 85 -4.09 -4.95 -2.85
CA THR A 85 -3.66 -3.54 -2.93
C THR A 85 -3.51 -2.93 -1.55
N GLU A 86 -2.44 -2.17 -1.37
CA GLU A 86 -2.25 -1.34 -0.20
C GLU A 86 -2.96 0.00 -0.38
N GLN A 87 -3.75 0.37 0.62
CA GLN A 87 -4.47 1.64 0.64
C GLN A 87 -4.42 2.26 2.05
N ASP A 88 -4.65 3.56 2.15
CA ASP A 88 -4.85 4.19 3.45
C ASP A 88 -6.21 3.79 4.07
N LEU A 89 -6.31 3.84 5.40
CA LEU A 89 -7.50 3.40 6.13
C LEU A 89 -8.80 4.04 5.63
N PRO A 90 -8.91 5.37 5.42
CA PRO A 90 -10.15 5.96 4.89
C PRO A 90 -10.52 5.43 3.51
N THR A 91 -9.54 5.10 2.68
CA THR A 91 -9.77 4.47 1.38
C THR A 91 -10.27 3.04 1.53
N CYS A 92 -9.66 2.24 2.41
CA CYS A 92 -10.12 0.88 2.71
C CYS A 92 -11.56 0.86 3.21
N GLU A 93 -11.91 1.73 4.16
CA GLU A 93 -13.27 1.86 4.68
C GLU A 93 -14.28 2.26 3.59
N THR A 94 -13.89 3.15 2.70
CA THR A 94 -14.75 3.59 1.59
C THR A 94 -14.99 2.46 0.60
N LEU A 95 -13.93 1.77 0.17
CA LEU A 95 -14.01 0.65 -0.76
C LEU A 95 -14.78 -0.53 -0.18
N SER A 96 -14.63 -0.81 1.12
CA SER A 96 -15.40 -1.84 1.83
C SER A 96 -16.90 -1.52 1.82
N ARG A 97 -17.28 -0.28 2.16
CA ARG A 97 -18.68 0.18 2.12
C ARG A 97 -19.29 0.16 0.71
N GLU A 98 -18.47 0.34 -0.31
CA GLU A 98 -18.88 0.25 -1.73
C GLU A 98 -19.03 -1.19 -2.22
N GLY A 99 -18.64 -2.19 -1.41
CA GLY A 99 -18.60 -3.59 -1.83
C GLY A 99 -17.53 -3.86 -2.90
N SER A 100 -16.46 -3.08 -2.87
CA SER A 100 -15.35 -3.12 -3.84
C SER A 100 -14.21 -4.03 -3.42
N LEU A 101 -14.28 -4.61 -2.24
CA LEU A 101 -13.28 -5.51 -1.68
C LEU A 101 -13.91 -6.86 -1.33
N GLU A 102 -13.22 -7.93 -1.64
CA GLU A 102 -13.61 -9.28 -1.21
C GLU A 102 -13.36 -9.48 0.28
N PRO A 103 -14.16 -10.30 0.97
CA PRO A 103 -13.92 -10.66 2.37
C PRO A 103 -12.61 -11.45 2.53
N ILE A 104 -11.89 -11.18 3.62
CA ILE A 104 -10.71 -11.95 3.98
C ILE A 104 -11.13 -13.26 4.66
N ASP A 105 -10.62 -14.38 4.20
CA ASP A 105 -10.83 -15.67 4.86
C ASP A 105 -9.88 -15.84 6.05
N TYR A 106 -10.35 -15.46 7.22
CA TYR A 106 -9.61 -15.59 8.48
C TYR A 106 -9.49 -17.04 9.00
N SER A 107 -10.03 -18.02 8.28
CA SER A 107 -9.69 -19.43 8.55
C SER A 107 -8.31 -19.80 7.99
N ILE A 108 -7.79 -18.99 7.06
CA ILE A 108 -6.50 -19.16 6.38
C ILE A 108 -5.49 -18.11 6.86
N VAL A 109 -5.95 -16.85 7.02
CA VAL A 109 -5.10 -15.73 7.42
C VAL A 109 -4.91 -15.72 8.93
N ASP A 110 -3.68 -15.94 9.39
CA ASP A 110 -3.32 -15.85 10.81
C ASP A 110 -3.22 -14.39 11.26
N THR A 111 -4.03 -14.01 12.23
CA THR A 111 -4.06 -12.66 12.80
C THR A 111 -3.36 -12.58 14.17
N THR A 112 -2.62 -13.61 14.56
CA THR A 112 -1.92 -13.64 15.85
C THR A 112 -0.97 -12.45 15.99
N GLY A 113 -1.18 -11.65 17.04
CA GLY A 113 -0.37 -10.47 17.33
C GLY A 113 -0.79 -9.20 16.60
N ILE A 114 -1.84 -9.23 15.78
CA ILE A 114 -2.44 -8.04 15.17
C ILE A 114 -3.51 -7.50 16.11
N PRO A 115 -3.50 -6.21 16.47
CA PRO A 115 -4.55 -5.59 17.27
C PRO A 115 -5.93 -5.75 16.63
N GLU A 116 -6.94 -6.02 17.45
CA GLU A 116 -8.30 -6.30 16.97
C GLU A 116 -8.89 -5.14 16.15
N GLU A 117 -8.56 -3.92 16.52
CA GLU A 117 -8.99 -2.69 15.83
C GLU A 117 -8.40 -2.53 14.41
N LEU A 118 -7.41 -3.35 14.04
CA LEU A 118 -6.82 -3.38 12.70
C LEU A 118 -7.34 -4.53 11.83
N ILE A 119 -8.24 -5.37 12.37
CA ILE A 119 -8.79 -6.54 11.69
C ILE A 119 -10.21 -6.22 11.25
N HIS A 120 -10.44 -6.15 9.95
CA HIS A 120 -11.73 -5.83 9.35
C HIS A 120 -12.14 -6.93 8.35
N GLU A 121 -13.40 -6.97 7.97
CA GLU A 121 -13.94 -8.01 7.08
C GLU A 121 -13.17 -8.10 5.74
N ASN A 122 -12.83 -6.95 5.15
CA ASN A 122 -12.30 -6.86 3.78
C ASN A 122 -10.86 -6.32 3.70
N TYR A 123 -10.28 -5.91 4.81
CA TYR A 123 -8.92 -5.39 4.87
C TYR A 123 -8.31 -5.58 6.26
N ILE A 124 -7.00 -5.53 6.33
CA ILE A 124 -6.23 -5.65 7.56
C ILE A 124 -5.17 -4.55 7.61
N GLY A 125 -5.05 -3.88 8.76
CA GLY A 125 -4.01 -2.89 8.98
C GLY A 125 -2.67 -3.58 9.27
N PHE A 126 -1.60 -3.14 8.61
CA PHE A 126 -0.28 -3.73 8.81
C PHE A 126 0.83 -2.71 9.07
N ILE A 127 0.56 -1.41 8.82
CA ILE A 127 1.55 -0.35 9.03
C ILE A 127 0.87 0.92 9.55
N ASN A 128 1.56 1.61 10.45
CA ASN A 128 1.23 2.97 10.87
C ASN A 128 2.24 3.95 10.29
N PHE A 129 1.79 5.11 9.87
CA PHE A 129 2.65 6.18 9.41
C PHE A 129 2.25 7.52 10.05
N THR A 130 3.19 8.45 10.07
CA THR A 130 2.98 9.78 10.63
C THR A 130 3.36 10.83 9.59
N LYS A 131 2.55 11.87 9.47
CA LYS A 131 2.93 13.07 8.72
C LYS A 131 3.76 13.97 9.63
N VAL A 132 4.91 14.36 9.14
CA VAL A 132 5.85 15.19 9.87
C VAL A 132 6.19 16.44 9.07
N ILE A 133 6.60 17.49 9.78
CA ILE A 133 7.23 18.65 9.17
C ILE A 133 8.70 18.31 8.99
N ALA A 134 9.21 18.52 7.79
CA ALA A 134 10.62 18.43 7.48
C ALA A 134 11.12 19.78 6.95
N TYR A 135 12.32 20.16 7.31
CA TYR A 135 12.91 21.43 6.89
C TYR A 135 14.41 21.28 6.60
N ARG A 136 14.94 22.21 5.84
CA ARG A 136 16.36 22.28 5.51
C ARG A 136 17.16 22.73 6.73
N LYS A 137 17.95 21.80 7.26
CA LYS A 137 18.79 22.05 8.43
C LYS A 137 19.93 23.04 8.14
N ASP A 138 20.42 23.10 6.91
CA ASP A 138 21.42 24.08 6.47
C ASP A 138 20.88 25.52 6.43
N VAL A 139 19.54 25.69 6.39
CA VAL A 139 18.88 27.00 6.43
C VAL A 139 18.52 27.40 7.87
N PHE A 140 17.92 26.51 8.61
CA PHE A 140 17.33 26.81 9.92
C PHE A 140 18.15 26.30 11.13
N GLY A 141 19.22 25.53 10.87
CA GLY A 141 19.96 24.85 11.95
C GLY A 141 19.05 23.87 12.70
N ASP A 142 18.99 24.01 14.01
CA ASP A 142 18.12 23.24 14.89
C ASP A 142 16.81 23.97 15.25
N ASN A 143 16.57 25.16 14.67
CA ASN A 143 15.46 26.06 15.00
C ASN A 143 14.43 26.17 13.86
N GLY A 144 14.22 25.12 13.09
CA GLY A 144 13.15 25.08 12.06
C GLY A 144 11.76 24.92 12.67
N PRO A 145 10.71 25.04 11.84
CA PRO A 145 9.33 24.93 12.31
C PRO A 145 9.08 23.57 12.98
N SER A 146 8.56 23.59 14.20
CA SER A 146 8.34 22.42 15.06
C SER A 146 6.87 21.98 15.16
N ASN A 147 5.96 22.82 14.70
CA ASN A 147 4.52 22.59 14.72
C ASN A 147 3.85 23.22 13.48
N TRP A 148 2.58 22.88 13.25
CA TRP A 148 1.88 23.34 12.05
C TRP A 148 1.65 24.86 12.05
N ALA A 149 1.45 25.52 13.19
CA ALA A 149 1.34 26.98 13.25
C ALA A 149 2.63 27.65 12.75
N GLU A 150 3.79 27.15 13.17
CA GLU A 150 5.09 27.62 12.69
C GLU A 150 5.33 27.29 11.21
N PHE A 151 4.80 26.17 10.70
CA PHE A 151 4.84 25.88 9.27
C PHE A 151 4.03 26.89 8.44
N TRP A 152 2.95 27.49 8.98
CA TRP A 152 2.19 28.57 8.36
C TRP A 152 2.83 29.94 8.51
N ASP A 153 3.73 30.12 9.47
CA ASP A 153 4.40 31.40 9.76
C ASP A 153 5.54 31.66 8.78
N LEU A 154 5.24 32.38 7.70
CA LEU A 154 6.20 32.70 6.65
C LEU A 154 7.12 33.88 7.04
N GLU A 155 6.76 34.64 8.06
CA GLU A 155 7.58 35.76 8.55
C GLU A 155 8.78 35.26 9.35
N ASN A 156 8.53 34.33 10.29
CA ASN A 156 9.59 33.78 11.15
C ASN A 156 10.29 32.56 10.51
N PHE A 157 9.58 31.82 9.64
CA PHE A 157 10.09 30.66 8.91
C PHE A 157 9.96 30.87 7.39
N PRO A 158 10.74 31.79 6.79
CA PRO A 158 10.63 32.10 5.39
C PRO A 158 11.09 30.94 4.50
N GLY A 159 10.57 30.90 3.27
CA GLY A 159 10.94 29.92 2.26
C GLY A 159 9.77 29.20 1.65
N ASN A 160 10.06 28.43 0.60
CA ASN A 160 9.05 27.68 -0.14
C ASN A 160 8.41 26.60 0.72
N ARG A 161 7.14 26.28 0.41
CA ARG A 161 6.41 25.17 1.02
C ARG A 161 6.17 24.08 -0.01
N GLY A 162 6.36 22.82 0.40
CA GLY A 162 5.90 21.65 -0.32
C GLY A 162 4.83 20.94 0.50
N MET A 163 3.68 20.64 -0.09
CA MET A 163 2.59 19.94 0.57
C MET A 163 2.09 18.79 -0.29
N HIS A 164 1.43 17.81 0.33
CA HIS A 164 0.86 16.70 -0.41
C HIS A 164 -0.36 17.16 -1.24
N GLY A 165 -0.47 16.72 -2.49
CA GLY A 165 -1.55 17.13 -3.40
C GLY A 165 -2.91 16.44 -3.17
N LYS A 166 -3.07 15.68 -2.06
CA LYS A 166 -4.37 15.12 -1.64
C LYS A 166 -4.93 15.97 -0.51
N VAL A 167 -6.25 15.95 -0.35
CA VAL A 167 -6.95 16.67 0.72
C VAL A 167 -6.59 16.10 2.09
N ASN A 168 -6.52 14.78 2.20
CA ASN A 168 -6.15 14.06 3.41
C ASN A 168 -4.84 14.60 3.98
N TYR A 169 -4.80 14.79 5.27
CA TYR A 169 -3.69 15.31 6.08
C TYR A 169 -3.47 16.84 5.96
N ASN A 170 -3.93 17.48 4.88
CA ASN A 170 -3.80 18.92 4.71
C ASN A 170 -4.87 19.69 5.50
N LEU A 171 -6.10 19.16 5.57
CA LEU A 171 -7.16 19.77 6.40
C LEU A 171 -6.84 19.61 7.88
N GLU A 172 -6.32 18.45 8.29
CA GLU A 172 -5.86 18.21 9.66
C GLU A 172 -4.72 19.17 10.05
N ALA A 173 -3.72 19.31 9.16
CA ALA A 173 -2.62 20.23 9.37
C ALA A 173 -3.09 21.69 9.45
N ALA A 174 -4.05 22.09 8.62
CA ALA A 174 -4.62 23.41 8.61
C ALA A 174 -5.36 23.72 9.93
N LEU A 175 -6.18 22.79 10.44
CA LEU A 175 -6.85 22.96 11.73
C LEU A 175 -5.86 23.06 12.89
N MET A 176 -4.81 22.23 12.88
CA MET A 176 -3.76 22.33 13.90
C MET A 176 -2.99 23.63 13.79
N ALA A 177 -2.73 24.14 12.58
CA ALA A 177 -2.14 25.46 12.35
C ALA A 177 -3.05 26.60 12.84
N ASP A 178 -4.36 26.39 12.83
CA ASP A 178 -5.37 27.33 13.33
C ASP A 178 -5.69 27.13 14.82
N GLY A 179 -4.88 26.34 15.53
CA GLY A 179 -4.94 26.17 16.97
C GLY A 179 -5.91 25.10 17.47
N VAL A 180 -6.50 24.26 16.61
CA VAL A 180 -7.31 23.13 17.03
C VAL A 180 -6.40 22.05 17.63
N PRO A 181 -6.65 21.60 18.88
CA PRO A 181 -5.89 20.52 19.48
C PRO A 181 -5.98 19.24 18.63
N MET A 182 -4.89 18.47 18.54
CA MET A 182 -4.85 17.23 17.77
C MET A 182 -5.99 16.26 18.13
N SER A 183 -6.36 16.18 19.41
CA SER A 183 -7.47 15.33 19.90
C SER A 183 -8.85 15.75 19.40
N GLU A 184 -9.02 17.00 18.93
CA GLU A 184 -10.30 17.58 18.49
C GLU A 184 -10.39 17.73 16.97
N VAL A 185 -9.33 17.41 16.23
CA VAL A 185 -9.26 17.64 14.79
C VAL A 185 -10.34 16.87 14.05
N TYR A 186 -10.55 15.59 14.36
CA TYR A 186 -11.55 14.79 13.66
C TYR A 186 -12.99 15.11 14.08
N ASP A 187 -13.22 15.49 15.34
CA ASP A 187 -14.52 15.98 15.78
C ASP A 187 -14.86 17.30 15.08
N THR A 188 -13.87 18.16 14.89
CA THR A 188 -14.02 19.41 14.12
C THR A 188 -14.31 19.11 12.64
N LEU A 189 -13.55 18.22 12.00
CA LEU A 189 -13.76 17.82 10.60
C LEU A 189 -15.06 17.07 10.36
N ALA A 190 -15.71 16.53 11.39
CA ALA A 190 -17.02 15.90 11.28
C ALA A 190 -18.17 16.92 11.07
N THR A 191 -17.89 18.22 11.17
CA THR A 191 -18.86 19.30 11.00
C THR A 191 -18.59 20.09 9.71
N GLU A 192 -19.66 20.64 9.10
CA GLU A 192 -19.54 21.50 7.93
C GLU A 192 -18.71 22.76 8.24
N GLU A 193 -18.94 23.39 9.39
CA GLU A 193 -18.20 24.56 9.86
C GLU A 193 -16.71 24.26 10.04
N GLY A 194 -16.36 23.09 10.59
CA GLY A 194 -14.98 22.66 10.76
C GLY A 194 -14.28 22.40 9.43
N ILE A 195 -14.98 21.83 8.45
CA ILE A 195 -14.47 21.65 7.10
C ILE A 195 -14.22 23.01 6.44
N GLU A 196 -15.16 23.94 6.52
CA GLU A 196 -15.00 25.30 5.99
C GLU A 196 -13.84 26.04 6.64
N ARG A 197 -13.68 25.92 7.96
CA ARG A 197 -12.57 26.47 8.72
C ARG A 197 -11.23 25.91 8.23
N ALA A 198 -11.13 24.60 8.05
CA ALA A 198 -9.93 23.93 7.55
C ALA A 198 -9.56 24.41 6.14
N TRP A 199 -10.56 24.52 5.24
CA TRP A 199 -10.34 25.04 3.89
C TRP A 199 -9.90 26.51 3.90
N SER A 200 -10.52 27.34 4.73
CA SER A 200 -10.14 28.76 4.88
C SER A 200 -8.67 28.87 5.29
N LYS A 201 -8.28 28.10 6.31
CA LYS A 201 -6.90 28.10 6.80
C LYS A 201 -5.90 27.55 5.79
N LEU A 202 -6.26 26.49 5.07
CA LEU A 202 -5.43 25.95 3.98
C LEU A 202 -5.27 26.99 2.86
N GLY A 203 -6.32 27.76 2.56
CA GLY A 203 -6.30 28.84 1.58
C GLY A 203 -5.27 29.92 1.88
N GLU A 204 -4.93 30.18 3.15
CA GLU A 204 -3.91 31.18 3.54
C GLU A 204 -2.51 30.78 3.04
N ILE A 205 -2.14 29.51 3.14
CA ILE A 205 -0.80 29.03 2.76
C ILE A 205 -0.73 28.54 1.31
N ALA A 206 -1.84 28.18 0.70
CA ALA A 206 -1.88 27.61 -0.63
C ALA A 206 -1.13 28.41 -1.71
N PRO A 207 -1.17 29.78 -1.72
CA PRO A 207 -0.37 30.58 -2.66
C PRO A 207 1.15 30.42 -2.49
N GLU A 208 1.60 30.06 -1.31
CA GLU A 208 3.01 29.93 -0.93
C GLU A 208 3.53 28.50 -1.12
N VAL A 209 2.64 27.56 -1.44
CA VAL A 209 3.01 26.18 -1.74
C VAL A 209 3.50 26.09 -3.17
N THR A 210 4.81 26.02 -3.33
CA THR A 210 5.43 25.95 -4.65
C THR A 210 5.32 24.58 -5.31
N VAL A 211 5.18 23.52 -4.49
CA VAL A 211 5.03 22.13 -4.99
C VAL A 211 3.95 21.39 -4.22
N TRP A 212 2.92 20.98 -4.95
CA TRP A 212 1.92 20.00 -4.50
C TRP A 212 2.35 18.61 -4.98
N TYR A 213 3.16 17.91 -4.16
CA TYR A 213 3.70 16.60 -4.52
C TYR A 213 2.65 15.49 -4.39
N ARG A 214 2.83 14.42 -5.17
CA ARG A 214 1.91 13.27 -5.20
C ARG A 214 2.57 11.95 -4.75
N GLY A 215 3.85 11.79 -4.99
CA GLY A 215 4.60 10.59 -4.62
C GLY A 215 5.38 10.77 -3.32
N GLY A 216 5.42 9.75 -2.47
CA GLY A 216 6.11 9.80 -1.18
C GLY A 216 7.61 10.10 -1.27
N SER A 217 8.28 9.61 -2.30
CA SER A 217 9.72 9.89 -2.54
C SER A 217 10.00 11.33 -2.99
N GLN A 218 9.01 12.03 -3.56
CA GLN A 218 9.17 13.39 -4.04
C GLN A 218 9.38 14.38 -2.88
N SER A 219 8.75 14.16 -1.72
CA SER A 219 8.88 15.05 -0.57
C SER A 219 10.34 15.17 -0.08
N ALA A 220 11.09 14.07 -0.10
CA ALA A 220 12.51 14.08 0.28
C ALA A 220 13.42 14.80 -0.76
N GLN A 221 12.99 14.89 -2.02
CA GLN A 221 13.72 15.58 -3.09
C GLN A 221 13.51 17.10 -3.06
N LEU A 222 12.50 17.58 -2.32
CA LEU A 222 12.19 19.00 -2.19
C LEU A 222 13.01 19.70 -1.07
N LEU A 223 13.69 18.93 -0.25
CA LEU A 223 14.60 19.39 0.80
C LEU A 223 16.05 19.48 0.30
#